data_63fda86567340774149fe37d8788bd0c
#
_entry.id   63fda86567340774149fe37d8788bd0c
#
_cell.length_a   1.000
_cell.length_b   1.000
_cell.length_c   1.000
_cell.angle_alpha   90.00
_cell.angle_beta   90.00
_cell.angle_gamma   90.00
#
_symmetry.space_group_name_H-M   'P 1'
#
loop_
_entity.id
_entity.type
_entity.pdbx_description
1 polymer ?
#
loop_
_entity_poly.entity_id
_entity_poly.type
_entity_poly.pdbx_seq_one_letter_code
_entity_poly.pdbx_strand_id
1 'polypeptide(L)'
;MISSFRNFAKTKFAGLLVFIMIIPFVFWGMGSMFSSGNTNNIAKINKTNISTQEFIDYLNGSGIPQETIKKNLDKNIIQEMLSGLVSTTLISLEIKNFKIIISENTLLNKIKKNQNFLDDNGVFQRIKYEKFLLENNQSAPAFELRLKNRELQKNLFDYIGAGTVSPKFLINK
;
A
#
# COMPACT_ATOMS: atom_id res chain seq x y z
N MET A 1 6.38 -58.14 25.45
CA MET A 1 6.52 -56.68 25.22
C MET A 1 5.16 -55.98 25.14
N ILE A 2 4.14 -56.47 24.48
CA ILE A 2 2.80 -55.82 24.32
C ILE A 2 2.05 -55.63 25.69
N SER A 3 2.23 -56.60 26.62
CA SER A 3 1.60 -56.52 27.97
C SER A 3 2.14 -55.39 28.84
N SER A 4 3.43 -55.08 28.73
CA SER A 4 4.04 -53.97 29.48
C SER A 4 3.57 -52.60 28.98
N PHE A 5 3.36 -52.46 27.66
CA PHE A 5 2.78 -51.27 27.07
C PHE A 5 1.32 -51.04 27.49
N ARG A 6 0.54 -52.13 27.59
CA ARG A 6 -0.87 -52.06 28.03
C ARG A 6 -0.99 -51.67 29.49
N ASN A 7 -0.09 -52.12 30.35
CA ASN A 7 -0.07 -51.74 31.76
C ASN A 7 0.41 -50.31 31.97
N PHE A 8 1.41 -49.85 31.17
CA PHE A 8 1.86 -48.45 31.21
C PHE A 8 0.73 -47.50 30.78
N ALA A 9 0.00 -47.84 29.71
CA ALA A 9 -1.13 -47.02 29.20
C ALA A 9 -2.26 -46.82 30.24
N LYS A 10 -2.34 -47.69 31.27
CA LYS A 10 -3.34 -47.57 32.37
C LYS A 10 -2.82 -46.75 33.56
N THR A 11 -1.58 -46.31 33.54
CA THR A 11 -1.00 -45.51 34.61
C THR A 11 -1.28 -44.02 34.45
N LYS A 12 -1.36 -43.30 35.56
CA LYS A 12 -1.49 -41.83 35.58
C LYS A 12 -0.31 -41.12 34.82
N PHE A 13 0.86 -41.79 34.78
CA PHE A 13 2.02 -41.30 34.03
C PHE A 13 1.82 -41.33 32.55
N ALA A 14 1.05 -42.28 31.98
CA ALA A 14 0.73 -42.29 30.57
C ALA A 14 -0.15 -41.08 30.20
N GLY A 15 -1.11 -40.71 31.06
CA GLY A 15 -1.92 -39.51 30.88
C GLY A 15 -1.07 -38.22 30.89
N LEU A 16 -0.10 -38.13 31.82
CA LEU A 16 0.82 -37.00 31.90
C LEU A 16 1.69 -36.90 30.63
N LEU A 17 2.21 -38.02 30.11
CA LEU A 17 3.02 -38.06 28.91
C LEU A 17 2.23 -37.66 27.67
N VAL A 18 0.97 -38.13 27.54
CA VAL A 18 0.09 -37.71 26.44
C VAL A 18 -0.22 -36.22 26.55
N PHE A 19 -0.44 -35.70 27.75
CA PHE A 19 -0.69 -34.29 27.98
C PHE A 19 0.51 -33.41 27.55
N ILE A 20 1.72 -33.81 27.96
CA ILE A 20 2.96 -33.13 27.54
C ILE A 20 3.15 -33.18 26.01
N MET A 21 2.74 -34.30 25.38
CA MET A 21 2.84 -34.46 23.92
C MET A 21 1.82 -33.60 23.16
N ILE A 22 0.63 -33.35 23.75
CA ILE A 22 -0.40 -32.52 23.15
C ILE A 22 -0.07 -31.03 23.22
N ILE A 23 0.63 -30.59 24.29
CA ILE A 23 0.97 -29.17 24.48
C ILE A 23 1.63 -28.55 23.24
N PRO A 24 2.72 -29.10 22.65
CA PRO A 24 3.33 -28.52 21.46
C PRO A 24 2.37 -28.46 20.26
N PHE A 25 1.49 -29.44 20.10
CA PHE A 25 0.53 -29.46 18.99
C PHE A 25 -0.57 -28.39 19.15
N VAL A 26 -1.03 -28.18 20.40
CA VAL A 26 -1.97 -27.10 20.71
C VAL A 26 -1.31 -25.74 20.43
N PHE A 27 -0.09 -25.53 20.91
CA PHE A 27 0.65 -24.30 20.65
C PHE A 27 1.01 -24.13 19.18
N TRP A 28 1.38 -25.19 18.47
CA TRP A 28 1.69 -25.14 17.03
C TRP A 28 0.43 -24.96 16.18
N GLY A 29 -0.66 -25.63 16.52
CA GLY A 29 -1.95 -25.45 15.86
C GLY A 29 -2.61 -24.09 16.16
N MET A 30 -2.34 -23.49 17.33
CA MET A 30 -2.82 -22.17 17.70
C MET A 30 -1.91 -21.03 17.20
N GLY A 31 -0.71 -21.34 16.71
CA GLY A 31 0.22 -20.33 16.15
C GLY A 31 -0.42 -19.48 15.07
N SER A 32 -1.28 -20.03 14.23
CA SER A 32 -2.07 -19.28 13.26
C SER A 32 -3.20 -18.47 13.87
N MET A 33 -3.76 -18.87 15.01
CA MET A 33 -4.78 -18.11 15.75
C MET A 33 -4.16 -16.93 16.51
N PHE A 34 -3.00 -17.09 17.11
CA PHE A 34 -2.26 -15.98 17.74
C PHE A 34 -1.59 -15.07 16.71
N SER A 35 -1.20 -15.59 15.54
CA SER A 35 -0.71 -14.81 14.40
C SER A 35 -1.83 -14.10 13.64
N SER A 36 -3.10 -14.52 13.83
CA SER A 36 -4.30 -13.87 13.30
C SER A 36 -4.77 -12.68 14.13
N GLY A 37 -4.22 -12.47 15.30
CA GLY A 37 -4.30 -11.20 16.02
C GLY A 37 -3.37 -10.20 15.37
N ASN A 38 -3.88 -9.43 14.53
CA ASN A 38 -3.57 -8.22 13.79
C ASN A 38 -2.60 -7.23 14.51
N THR A 39 -1.51 -7.73 15.10
CA THR A 39 -0.52 -6.93 15.84
C THR A 39 0.32 -6.04 14.91
N ASN A 40 0.17 -6.20 13.59
CA ASN A 40 0.94 -5.47 12.58
C ASN A 40 0.09 -4.47 11.77
N ASN A 41 -1.14 -4.20 12.22
CA ASN A 41 -2.04 -3.24 11.57
C ASN A 41 -2.15 -1.97 12.41
N ILE A 42 -1.89 -0.84 11.78
CA ILE A 42 -1.97 0.48 12.41
C ILE A 42 -3.29 1.20 12.12
N ALA A 43 -3.98 0.81 11.05
CA ALA A 43 -5.29 1.33 10.70
C ALA A 43 -6.12 0.28 9.96
N LYS A 44 -7.45 0.45 9.97
CA LYS A 44 -8.39 -0.40 9.24
C LYS A 44 -9.42 0.45 8.54
N ILE A 45 -9.58 0.21 7.24
CA ILE A 45 -10.56 0.87 6.39
C ILE A 45 -11.52 -0.20 5.87
N ASN A 46 -12.72 -0.27 6.43
CA ASN A 46 -13.70 -1.33 6.14
C ASN A 46 -13.08 -2.73 6.31
N LYS A 47 -12.83 -3.42 5.19
CA LYS A 47 -12.21 -4.76 5.15
C LYS A 47 -10.70 -4.72 4.86
N THR A 48 -10.14 -3.56 4.56
CA THR A 48 -8.72 -3.37 4.23
C THR A 48 -7.96 -2.94 5.47
N ASN A 49 -6.92 -3.67 5.80
CA ASN A 49 -6.01 -3.33 6.88
C ASN A 49 -4.82 -2.58 6.30
N ILE A 50 -4.34 -1.58 7.00
CA ILE A 50 -3.09 -0.88 6.71
C ILE A 50 -2.06 -1.41 7.69
N SER A 51 -1.04 -2.07 7.17
CA SER A 51 0.03 -2.66 7.97
C SER A 51 1.08 -1.62 8.38
N THR A 52 1.83 -1.94 9.42
CA THR A 52 3.02 -1.16 9.82
C THR A 52 4.03 -1.06 8.69
N GLN A 53 4.19 -2.14 7.90
CA GLN A 53 5.12 -2.13 6.78
C GLN A 53 4.69 -1.15 5.69
N GLU A 54 3.42 -1.12 5.31
CA GLU A 54 2.90 -0.14 4.35
C GLU A 54 3.11 1.29 4.81
N PHE A 55 2.99 1.54 6.12
CA PHE A 55 3.28 2.86 6.66
C PHE A 55 4.76 3.22 6.60
N ILE A 56 5.66 2.28 6.92
CA ILE A 56 7.10 2.48 6.79
C ILE A 56 7.48 2.76 5.32
N ASP A 57 6.91 2.00 4.39
CA ASP A 57 7.15 2.18 2.95
C ASP A 57 6.63 3.55 2.48
N TYR A 58 5.47 3.99 2.99
CA TYR A 58 4.93 5.31 2.73
C TYR A 58 5.84 6.43 3.27
N LEU A 59 6.36 6.28 4.49
CA LEU A 59 7.31 7.21 5.09
C LEU A 59 8.59 7.31 4.24
N ASN A 60 9.16 6.18 3.85
CA ASN A 60 10.36 6.13 3.02
C ASN A 60 10.12 6.71 1.62
N GLY A 61 8.93 6.54 1.07
CA GLY A 61 8.52 7.07 -0.23
C GLY A 61 8.13 8.56 -0.21
N SER A 62 7.94 9.16 0.96
CA SER A 62 7.51 10.56 1.11
C SER A 62 8.57 11.59 0.70
N GLY A 63 9.84 11.18 0.61
CA GLY A 63 10.96 12.07 0.36
C GLY A 63 11.35 12.98 1.53
N ILE A 64 10.69 12.83 2.68
CA ILE A 64 11.02 13.59 3.89
C ILE A 64 12.22 12.94 4.57
N PRO A 65 13.32 13.67 4.84
CA PRO A 65 14.47 13.13 5.54
C PRO A 65 14.08 12.58 6.92
N GLN A 66 14.60 11.41 7.27
CA GLN A 66 14.31 10.77 8.56
C GLN A 66 14.62 11.67 9.76
N GLU A 67 15.65 12.51 9.65
CA GLU A 67 15.98 13.48 10.69
C GLU A 67 14.88 14.53 10.90
N THR A 68 14.23 14.95 9.82
CA THR A 68 13.10 15.88 9.89
C THR A 68 11.91 15.22 10.58
N ILE A 69 11.65 13.94 10.29
CA ILE A 69 10.61 13.17 10.97
C ILE A 69 10.92 13.08 12.46
N LYS A 70 12.16 12.69 12.83
CA LYS A 70 12.60 12.60 14.23
C LYS A 70 12.49 13.92 14.99
N LYS A 71 12.88 15.05 14.37
CA LYS A 71 12.81 16.39 14.99
C LYS A 71 11.37 16.89 15.19
N ASN A 72 10.41 16.35 14.48
CA ASN A 72 9.01 16.79 14.52
C ASN A 72 8.06 15.71 15.07
N LEU A 73 8.58 14.69 15.74
CA LEU A 73 7.76 13.65 16.36
C LEU A 73 6.70 14.23 17.32
N ASP A 74 7.08 15.28 18.06
CA ASP A 74 6.20 15.98 19.00
C ASP A 74 5.14 16.87 18.33
N LYS A 75 5.21 17.09 17.00
CA LYS A 75 4.32 17.96 16.21
C LYS A 75 3.27 17.22 15.40
N ASN A 76 2.86 16.04 15.87
CA ASN A 76 1.84 15.20 15.18
C ASN A 76 2.18 14.78 13.74
N ILE A 77 3.46 14.91 13.31
CA ILE A 77 3.86 14.55 11.94
C ILE A 77 3.51 13.10 11.59
N ILE A 78 3.66 12.20 12.55
CA ILE A 78 3.31 10.77 12.36
C ILE A 78 1.81 10.63 12.08
N GLN A 79 0.98 11.40 12.79
CA GLN A 79 -0.46 11.36 12.63
C GLN A 79 -0.90 11.96 11.29
N GLU A 80 -0.25 13.03 10.86
CA GLU A 80 -0.47 13.62 9.53
C GLU A 80 -0.09 12.65 8.42
N MET A 81 1.05 11.99 8.54
CA MET A 81 1.50 11.00 7.56
C MET A 81 0.61 9.76 7.53
N LEU A 82 0.14 9.30 8.69
CA LEU A 82 -0.83 8.22 8.76
C LEU A 82 -2.16 8.62 8.11
N SER A 83 -2.63 9.83 8.35
CA SER A 83 -3.83 10.38 7.70
C SER A 83 -3.66 10.47 6.19
N GLY A 84 -2.46 10.86 5.72
CA GLY A 84 -2.10 10.86 4.31
C GLY A 84 -2.15 9.46 3.68
N LEU A 85 -1.59 8.46 4.36
CA LEU A 85 -1.65 7.06 3.92
C LEU A 85 -3.08 6.52 3.88
N VAL A 86 -3.88 6.80 4.93
CA VAL A 86 -5.30 6.44 4.98
C VAL A 86 -6.05 7.05 3.79
N SER A 87 -5.85 8.33 3.52
CA SER A 87 -6.49 9.05 2.40
C SER A 87 -6.08 8.45 1.05
N THR A 88 -4.80 8.17 0.86
CA THR A 88 -4.30 7.53 -0.37
C THR A 88 -4.89 6.13 -0.55
N THR A 89 -5.00 5.37 0.54
CA THR A 89 -5.60 4.03 0.51
C THR A 89 -7.10 4.12 0.18
N LEU A 90 -7.84 5.05 0.76
CA LEU A 90 -9.25 5.31 0.42
C LEU A 90 -9.42 5.61 -1.07
N ILE A 91 -8.64 6.54 -1.61
CA ILE A 91 -8.66 6.88 -3.05
C ILE A 91 -8.39 5.64 -3.89
N SER A 92 -7.41 4.82 -3.50
CA SER A 92 -7.07 3.58 -4.22
C SER A 92 -8.20 2.55 -4.18
N LEU A 93 -8.93 2.46 -3.07
CA LEU A 93 -10.10 1.59 -2.94
C LEU A 93 -11.24 2.07 -3.83
N GLU A 94 -11.49 3.38 -3.89
CA GLU A 94 -12.53 3.95 -4.75
C GLU A 94 -12.19 3.78 -6.23
N ILE A 95 -10.93 3.97 -6.64
CA ILE A 95 -10.46 3.68 -8.00
C ILE A 95 -10.78 2.23 -8.39
N LYS A 96 -10.52 1.28 -7.48
CA LYS A 96 -10.85 -0.14 -7.70
C LYS A 96 -12.35 -0.38 -7.73
N ASN A 97 -13.11 0.25 -6.85
CA ASN A 97 -14.56 0.12 -6.75
C ASN A 97 -15.25 0.60 -8.04
N PHE A 98 -14.86 1.76 -8.55
CA PHE A 98 -15.35 2.30 -9.82
C PHE A 98 -14.70 1.65 -11.06
N LYS A 99 -13.79 0.69 -10.87
CA LYS A 99 -13.06 0.00 -11.97
C LYS A 99 -12.37 0.98 -12.92
N ILE A 100 -11.85 2.08 -12.38
CA ILE A 100 -11.11 3.06 -13.18
C ILE A 100 -9.78 2.45 -13.58
N ILE A 101 -9.55 2.40 -14.89
CA ILE A 101 -8.31 1.86 -15.48
C ILE A 101 -7.69 2.89 -16.41
N ILE A 102 -6.39 2.79 -16.58
CA ILE A 102 -5.66 3.53 -17.60
C ILE A 102 -4.91 2.55 -18.49
N SER A 103 -4.99 2.74 -19.80
CA SER A 103 -4.25 1.89 -20.73
C SER A 103 -2.77 2.27 -20.76
N GLU A 104 -1.91 1.30 -21.05
CA GLU A 104 -0.46 1.54 -21.21
C GLU A 104 -0.18 2.54 -22.32
N ASN A 105 -0.95 2.51 -23.42
CA ASN A 105 -0.82 3.47 -24.50
C ASN A 105 -1.12 4.91 -24.07
N THR A 106 -2.10 5.09 -23.17
CA THR A 106 -2.41 6.41 -22.61
C THR A 106 -1.24 6.89 -21.75
N LEU A 107 -0.67 6.02 -20.94
CA LEU A 107 0.49 6.34 -20.10
C LEU A 107 1.71 6.69 -20.94
N LEU A 108 2.03 5.88 -21.95
CA LEU A 108 3.10 6.15 -22.92
C LEU A 108 2.91 7.50 -23.62
N ASN A 109 1.70 7.80 -24.06
CA ASN A 109 1.40 9.08 -24.71
C ASN A 109 1.59 10.27 -23.77
N LYS A 110 1.25 10.10 -22.48
CA LYS A 110 1.51 11.13 -21.46
C LYS A 110 3.00 11.38 -21.26
N ILE A 111 3.80 10.33 -21.21
CA ILE A 111 5.27 10.44 -21.11
C ILE A 111 5.82 11.11 -22.35
N LYS A 112 5.43 10.64 -23.54
CA LYS A 112 5.93 11.17 -24.82
C LYS A 112 5.52 12.62 -25.08
N LYS A 113 4.39 13.09 -24.53
CA LYS A 113 3.90 14.47 -24.67
C LYS A 113 4.35 15.40 -23.55
N ASN A 114 5.13 14.90 -22.57
CA ASN A 114 5.63 15.75 -21.50
C ASN A 114 6.71 16.69 -22.05
N GLN A 115 6.47 18.00 -21.90
CA GLN A 115 7.35 19.06 -22.44
C GLN A 115 8.81 18.92 -21.98
N ASN A 116 9.05 18.40 -20.78
CA ASN A 116 10.41 18.19 -20.25
C ASN A 116 11.21 17.15 -21.04
N PHE A 117 10.54 16.32 -21.84
CA PHE A 117 11.15 15.24 -22.61
C PHE A 117 11.13 15.49 -24.10
N LEU A 118 10.63 16.66 -24.55
CA LEU A 118 10.58 17.03 -25.96
C LEU A 118 11.81 17.86 -26.35
N ASP A 119 12.19 17.80 -27.64
CA ASP A 119 13.09 18.76 -28.20
C ASP A 119 12.36 20.03 -28.70
N ASP A 120 13.10 20.94 -29.28
CA ASP A 120 12.57 22.21 -29.79
C ASP A 120 11.55 22.02 -30.94
N ASN A 121 11.54 20.85 -31.57
CA ASN A 121 10.59 20.46 -32.63
C ASN A 121 9.37 19.70 -32.09
N GLY A 122 9.26 19.52 -30.74
CA GLY A 122 8.18 18.79 -30.11
C GLY A 122 8.30 17.26 -30.21
N VAL A 123 9.49 16.74 -30.56
CA VAL A 123 9.75 15.30 -30.67
C VAL A 123 10.30 14.75 -29.34
N PHE A 124 9.76 13.62 -28.90
CA PHE A 124 10.21 12.96 -27.66
C PHE A 124 11.67 12.51 -27.76
N GLN A 125 12.45 12.89 -26.77
CA GLN A 125 13.87 12.54 -26.64
C GLN A 125 14.06 11.61 -25.44
N ARG A 126 14.39 10.36 -25.75
CA ARG A 126 14.66 9.34 -24.73
C ARG A 126 15.79 9.75 -23.77
N ILE A 127 16.82 10.41 -24.29
CA ILE A 127 17.96 10.90 -23.50
C ILE A 127 17.49 11.91 -22.45
N LYS A 128 16.57 12.82 -22.78
CA LYS A 128 16.02 13.78 -21.81
C LYS A 128 15.22 13.07 -20.71
N TYR A 129 14.47 12.03 -21.08
CA TYR A 129 13.72 11.22 -20.12
C TYR A 129 14.66 10.45 -19.17
N GLU A 130 15.69 9.77 -19.70
CA GLU A 130 16.66 9.03 -18.89
C GLU A 130 17.47 9.97 -17.97
N LYS A 131 17.88 11.13 -18.48
CA LYS A 131 18.57 12.17 -17.69
C LYS A 131 17.68 12.65 -16.53
N PHE A 132 16.41 12.94 -16.80
CA PHE A 132 15.44 13.32 -15.76
C PHE A 132 15.33 12.24 -14.67
N LEU A 133 15.26 10.98 -15.03
CA LEU A 133 15.19 9.88 -14.07
C LEU A 133 16.45 9.82 -13.19
N LEU A 134 17.63 9.96 -13.78
CA LEU A 134 18.91 9.95 -13.06
C LEU A 134 19.03 11.13 -12.10
N GLU A 135 18.71 12.35 -12.56
CA GLU A 135 18.76 13.57 -11.74
C GLU A 135 17.81 13.50 -10.53
N ASN A 136 16.70 12.76 -10.66
CA ASN A 136 15.73 12.59 -9.59
C ASN A 136 15.92 11.28 -8.80
N ASN A 137 17.00 10.53 -8.99
CA ASN A 137 17.26 9.23 -8.37
C ASN A 137 16.06 8.27 -8.51
N GLN A 138 15.44 8.22 -9.70
CA GLN A 138 14.24 7.44 -9.95
C GLN A 138 14.49 6.38 -11.03
N SER A 139 13.91 5.20 -10.83
CA SER A 139 13.83 4.22 -11.91
C SER A 139 12.61 4.48 -12.80
N ALA A 140 12.69 4.09 -14.09
CA ALA A 140 11.57 4.22 -15.01
C ALA A 140 10.28 3.55 -14.48
N PRO A 141 10.31 2.30 -13.96
CA PRO A 141 9.11 1.67 -13.40
C PRO A 141 8.50 2.47 -12.24
N ALA A 142 9.33 3.04 -11.35
CA ALA A 142 8.84 3.83 -10.22
C ALA A 142 8.20 5.15 -10.66
N PHE A 143 8.77 5.80 -11.67
CA PHE A 143 8.21 7.01 -12.27
C PHE A 143 6.88 6.72 -12.97
N GLU A 144 6.83 5.68 -13.80
CA GLU A 144 5.64 5.26 -14.53
C GLU A 144 4.50 4.85 -13.60
N LEU A 145 4.81 4.13 -12.52
CA LEU A 145 3.83 3.77 -11.49
C LEU A 145 3.24 5.01 -10.80
N ARG A 146 4.09 5.99 -10.45
CA ARG A 146 3.61 7.25 -9.86
C ARG A 146 2.74 8.05 -10.84
N LEU A 147 3.15 8.12 -12.10
CA LEU A 147 2.37 8.78 -13.14
C LEU A 147 1.01 8.08 -13.31
N LYS A 148 1.01 6.75 -13.38
CA LYS A 148 -0.21 5.94 -13.46
C LYS A 148 -1.16 6.23 -12.28
N ASN A 149 -0.65 6.22 -11.06
CA ASN A 149 -1.46 6.48 -9.86
C ASN A 149 -2.04 7.89 -9.87
N ARG A 150 -1.26 8.89 -10.29
CA ARG A 150 -1.72 10.29 -10.43
C ARG A 150 -2.84 10.40 -11.46
N GLU A 151 -2.71 9.75 -12.60
CA GLU A 151 -3.73 9.78 -13.65
C GLU A 151 -5.00 9.04 -13.23
N LEU A 152 -4.87 7.92 -12.51
CA LEU A 152 -6.02 7.21 -11.95
C LEU A 152 -6.77 8.08 -10.93
N GLN A 153 -6.05 8.77 -10.05
CA GLN A 153 -6.65 9.72 -9.09
C GLN A 153 -7.34 10.86 -9.83
N LYS A 154 -6.67 11.44 -10.83
CA LYS A 154 -7.25 12.50 -11.66
C LYS A 154 -8.56 12.03 -12.30
N ASN A 155 -8.56 10.85 -12.93
CA ASN A 155 -9.76 10.30 -13.55
C ASN A 155 -10.90 10.05 -12.55
N LEU A 156 -10.58 9.61 -11.33
CA LEU A 156 -11.56 9.48 -10.26
C LEU A 156 -12.19 10.84 -9.91
N PHE A 157 -11.37 11.86 -9.70
CA PHE A 157 -11.87 13.20 -9.36
C PHE A 157 -12.62 13.84 -10.51
N ASP A 158 -12.18 13.67 -11.75
CA ASP A 158 -12.88 14.12 -12.94
C ASP A 158 -14.26 13.43 -13.05
N TYR A 159 -14.33 12.12 -12.76
CA TYR A 159 -15.58 11.36 -12.76
C TYR A 159 -16.57 11.85 -11.68
N ILE A 160 -16.08 12.04 -10.46
CA ILE A 160 -16.92 12.53 -9.34
C ILE A 160 -17.33 13.99 -9.59
N GLY A 161 -16.40 14.81 -10.11
CA GLY A 161 -16.61 16.23 -10.37
C GLY A 161 -17.48 16.53 -11.61
N ALA A 162 -17.65 15.57 -12.51
CA ALA A 162 -18.40 15.79 -13.76
C ALA A 162 -19.84 16.25 -13.55
N GLY A 163 -20.47 15.90 -12.41
CA GLY A 163 -21.81 16.35 -12.03
C GLY A 163 -21.86 17.71 -11.34
N THR A 164 -20.71 18.31 -11.01
CA THR A 164 -20.62 19.58 -10.25
C THR A 164 -20.37 20.80 -11.12
N VAL A 165 -20.28 20.62 -12.45
CA VAL A 165 -20.12 21.74 -13.39
C VAL A 165 -21.41 22.54 -13.43
N SER A 166 -21.35 23.80 -12.98
CA SER A 166 -22.51 24.72 -13.06
C SER A 166 -22.98 24.84 -14.49
N PRO A 167 -24.30 24.70 -14.73
CA PRO A 167 -24.87 24.91 -16.07
C PRO A 167 -24.48 26.28 -16.61
N LYS A 168 -24.11 26.37 -17.90
CA LYS A 168 -23.60 27.59 -18.53
C LYS A 168 -24.57 28.78 -18.41
N PHE A 169 -25.87 28.51 -18.26
CA PHE A 169 -26.90 29.58 -18.09
C PHE A 169 -26.82 30.28 -16.73
N LEU A 170 -26.14 29.70 -15.73
CA LEU A 170 -25.91 30.32 -14.42
C LEU A 170 -24.65 31.20 -14.37
N ILE A 171 -23.75 31.03 -15.37
CA ILE A 171 -22.47 31.74 -15.43
C ILE A 171 -22.56 33.05 -16.21
N ASN A 172 -23.55 33.17 -17.13
CA ASN A 172 -23.78 34.37 -17.94
C ASN A 172 -24.83 35.26 -17.26
N LYS A 173 -24.39 36.05 -16.29
CA LYS A 173 -25.08 37.27 -15.83
C LYS A 173 -24.16 38.44 -15.97
#